data_e763a60170fef3e1c1a2bbc177b492a2
#
_entry.id   e763a60170fef3e1c1a2bbc177b492a2
#
_cell.length_a   1.000
_cell.length_b   1.000
_cell.length_c   1.000
_cell.angle_alpha   90.00
_cell.angle_beta   90.00
_cell.angle_gamma   90.00
#
_symmetry.space_group_name_H-M   'P 1'
#
loop_
_entity.id
_entity.type
_entity.pdbx_description
1 polymer ?
#
loop_
_entity_poly.entity_id
_entity_poly.type
_entity_poly.pdbx_seq_one_letter_code
_entity_poly.pdbx_strand_id
1 'polypeptide(L)'
;MHWLTGSSSKMPLNKVWKELRALQENNPIIVKDPFYTVIDGGKRLHLYRDVNQLEKHFIEYAPEDKDAITKLCKDIRIFQPVHMVVSDIAGLKTTNPVKQNLKELLKMVPAIFRFTALAGTSLKKYISKFKNTDIKALLNSIIGERYNAISLIYTLASFSTGDCGFPEGGSVRMAQNMADYFEELGGKIIYRTKIDKVEIENNRIKGITCGQTFIPADSVIVTQDTRQAVETLFRAPLKERWVNHLKRNTIGEQNMFICLGIKGNLSDLPKGIVYPLKTPFEFAGLSFSELRINNYSEYKNHSPEGCTTITSLLIGNSYDFWKAAKEDGTYKQKKQELLEKFIAELENFIPQIKGNIEVTDVATPLTYERYCHTFKGSWMSVWQAGGKFSSYPSKSKTVKGLYFASQRSAMPGGLPIAVDAGRRAAQYLCRDNNIRFN
;
A
#
# COMPACT_ATOMS: atom_id res chain seq x y z
N MET A 1 0.87 5.53 8.39
CA MET A 1 1.68 4.87 7.34
C MET A 1 1.35 3.38 7.29
N HIS A 2 1.36 2.79 6.12
CA HIS A 2 1.31 1.35 5.89
C HIS A 2 2.70 0.73 6.12
N TRP A 3 2.81 -0.59 6.33
CA TRP A 3 4.12 -1.24 6.39
C TRP A 3 4.88 -1.10 5.06
N LEU A 4 6.20 -1.06 5.13
CA LEU A 4 7.08 -0.88 3.97
C LEU A 4 7.73 -2.20 3.56
N THR A 5 7.42 -2.70 2.38
CA THR A 5 8.16 -3.81 1.75
C THR A 5 9.56 -3.33 1.36
N GLY A 6 10.58 -4.12 1.68
CA GLY A 6 11.99 -3.72 1.51
C GLY A 6 12.52 -2.88 2.66
N SER A 7 11.81 -2.81 3.80
CA SER A 7 12.32 -2.15 5.01
C SER A 7 13.50 -2.90 5.62
N SER A 8 13.53 -4.23 5.50
CA SER A 8 14.63 -5.05 5.99
C SER A 8 15.86 -4.97 5.08
N SER A 9 17.06 -4.81 5.66
CA SER A 9 18.35 -4.81 4.93
C SER A 9 18.65 -6.12 4.20
N LYS A 10 17.93 -7.20 4.52
CA LYS A 10 18.03 -8.49 3.83
C LYS A 10 17.30 -8.51 2.49
N MET A 11 16.42 -7.54 2.23
CA MET A 11 15.61 -7.50 1.01
C MET A 11 16.29 -6.69 -0.10
N PRO A 12 16.28 -7.17 -1.37
CA PRO A 12 16.91 -6.44 -2.48
C PRO A 12 16.40 -5.02 -2.65
N LEU A 13 15.12 -4.79 -2.41
CA LEU A 13 14.48 -3.48 -2.53
C LEU A 13 15.01 -2.47 -1.47
N ASN A 14 15.55 -2.93 -0.35
CA ASN A 14 16.14 -2.06 0.68
C ASN A 14 17.27 -1.19 0.11
N LYS A 15 18.09 -1.78 -0.78
CA LYS A 15 19.16 -1.05 -1.46
C LYS A 15 18.60 0.15 -2.23
N VAL A 16 17.50 -0.03 -2.94
CA VAL A 16 16.86 1.05 -3.73
C VAL A 16 16.34 2.15 -2.80
N TRP A 17 15.70 1.78 -1.67
CA TRP A 17 15.25 2.78 -0.68
C TRP A 17 16.41 3.59 -0.10
N LYS A 18 17.56 2.96 0.13
CA LYS A 18 18.78 3.64 0.61
C LYS A 18 19.43 4.51 -0.46
N GLU A 19 19.50 4.04 -1.71
CA GLU A 19 19.99 4.81 -2.86
C GLU A 19 19.23 6.13 -3.03
N LEU A 20 17.93 6.10 -2.77
CA LEU A 20 17.04 7.28 -2.82
C LEU A 20 17.05 8.09 -1.52
N ARG A 21 17.83 7.71 -0.50
CA ARG A 21 17.80 8.25 0.85
C ARG A 21 16.42 8.21 1.53
N ALA A 22 15.47 7.44 0.98
CA ALA A 22 14.16 7.23 1.60
C ALA A 22 14.28 6.59 2.99
N LEU A 23 15.23 5.66 3.14
CA LEU A 23 15.66 5.06 4.41
C LEU A 23 17.08 5.52 4.71
N GLN A 24 17.27 6.14 5.88
CA GLN A 24 18.55 6.62 6.38
C GLN A 24 18.94 5.86 7.64
N GLU A 25 20.23 5.83 7.97
CA GLU A 25 20.73 5.11 9.15
C GLU A 25 20.21 5.68 10.48
N ASN A 26 19.98 7.00 10.52
CA ASN A 26 19.38 7.69 11.66
C ASN A 26 17.85 7.55 11.76
N ASN A 27 17.22 6.85 10.83
CA ASN A 27 15.78 6.61 10.78
C ASN A 27 15.50 5.12 11.02
N PRO A 28 15.40 4.67 12.27
CA PRO A 28 15.21 3.26 12.57
C PRO A 28 13.89 2.73 12.00
N ILE A 29 13.93 1.44 11.68
CA ILE A 29 12.74 0.71 11.25
C ILE A 29 12.05 0.13 12.47
N ILE A 30 10.84 0.57 12.74
CA ILE A 30 10.02 0.05 13.81
C ILE A 30 9.37 -1.24 13.33
N VAL A 31 9.66 -2.33 14.00
CA VAL A 31 9.10 -3.65 13.71
C VAL A 31 8.04 -3.96 14.75
N LYS A 32 6.81 -4.18 14.30
CA LYS A 32 5.72 -4.65 15.18
C LYS A 32 5.85 -6.15 15.39
N ASP A 33 5.89 -6.59 16.64
CA ASP A 33 5.73 -8.00 17.00
C ASP A 33 5.07 -8.07 18.39
N PRO A 34 3.82 -8.57 18.48
CA PRO A 34 2.96 -9.06 17.39
C PRO A 34 2.58 -7.98 16.38
N PHE A 35 2.28 -8.40 15.13
CA PHE A 35 1.88 -7.49 14.05
C PHE A 35 0.51 -6.89 14.28
N TYR A 36 -0.45 -7.75 14.61
CA TYR A 36 -1.76 -7.40 15.13
C TYR A 36 -2.14 -8.31 16.28
N THR A 37 -3.02 -7.83 17.15
CA THR A 37 -3.61 -8.58 18.23
C THR A 37 -5.13 -8.46 18.13
N VAL A 38 -5.85 -9.57 18.04
CA VAL A 38 -7.30 -9.56 18.27
C VAL A 38 -7.54 -9.47 19.77
N ILE A 39 -8.46 -8.60 20.18
CA ILE A 39 -8.92 -8.49 21.56
C ILE A 39 -10.43 -8.76 21.54
N ASP A 40 -10.85 -9.89 22.14
CA ASP A 40 -12.25 -10.27 22.31
C ASP A 40 -12.50 -10.83 23.71
N GLY A 41 -13.42 -10.20 24.47
CA GLY A 41 -13.83 -10.66 25.79
C GLY A 41 -12.68 -10.92 26.79
N GLY A 42 -11.57 -10.16 26.70
CA GLY A 42 -10.37 -10.35 27.51
C GLY A 42 -9.38 -11.40 26.98
N LYS A 43 -9.73 -12.15 25.95
CA LYS A 43 -8.81 -13.04 25.24
C LYS A 43 -7.98 -12.24 24.24
N ARG A 44 -6.74 -12.69 24.00
CA ARG A 44 -5.82 -12.06 23.05
C ARG A 44 -5.25 -13.09 22.08
N LEU A 45 -5.48 -12.88 20.78
CA LEU A 45 -4.88 -13.68 19.72
C LEU A 45 -3.82 -12.85 19.02
N HIS A 46 -2.56 -13.29 19.09
CA HIS A 46 -1.40 -12.55 18.59
C HIS A 46 -0.92 -13.07 17.26
N LEU A 47 -0.76 -12.19 16.28
CA LEU A 47 -0.11 -12.51 15.01
C LEU A 47 1.41 -12.28 15.16
N TYR A 48 2.12 -13.32 15.59
CA TYR A 48 3.57 -13.28 15.77
C TYR A 48 4.35 -13.38 14.45
N ARG A 49 5.56 -12.82 14.43
CA ARG A 49 6.48 -12.92 13.28
C ARG A 49 7.09 -14.31 13.15
N ASP A 50 7.54 -14.89 14.24
CA ASP A 50 8.05 -16.25 14.23
C ASP A 50 6.92 -17.24 13.91
N VAL A 51 7.09 -17.98 12.79
CA VAL A 51 6.03 -18.85 12.27
C VAL A 51 5.80 -20.06 13.18
N ASN A 52 6.81 -20.51 13.95
CA ASN A 52 6.63 -21.63 14.87
C ASN A 52 5.87 -21.16 16.12
N GLN A 53 6.20 -19.96 16.62
CA GLN A 53 5.45 -19.35 17.72
C GLN A 53 4.01 -19.05 17.30
N LEU A 54 3.80 -18.53 16.08
CA LEU A 54 2.48 -18.29 15.50
C LEU A 54 1.65 -19.58 15.44
N GLU A 55 2.21 -20.66 14.89
CA GLU A 55 1.55 -21.94 14.76
C GLU A 55 1.13 -22.50 16.12
N LYS A 56 2.06 -22.52 17.08
CA LYS A 56 1.81 -22.97 18.45
C LYS A 56 0.70 -22.14 19.09
N HIS A 57 0.81 -20.83 19.08
CA HIS A 57 -0.16 -19.91 19.69
C HIS A 57 -1.55 -20.05 19.08
N PHE A 58 -1.65 -20.15 17.75
CA PHE A 58 -2.95 -20.30 17.08
C PHE A 58 -3.60 -21.64 17.39
N ILE A 59 -2.82 -22.75 17.46
CA ILE A 59 -3.35 -24.07 17.81
C ILE A 59 -3.80 -24.10 19.28
N GLU A 60 -3.07 -23.46 20.20
CA GLU A 60 -3.48 -23.34 21.60
C GLU A 60 -4.77 -22.50 21.75
N TYR A 61 -4.91 -21.45 20.95
CA TYR A 61 -6.10 -20.56 20.96
C TYR A 61 -7.34 -21.23 20.33
N ALA A 62 -7.16 -21.96 19.23
CA ALA A 62 -8.22 -22.57 18.42
C ALA A 62 -7.82 -23.98 17.96
N PRO A 63 -7.81 -24.98 18.89
CA PRO A 63 -7.40 -26.35 18.56
C PRO A 63 -8.30 -27.03 17.51
N GLU A 64 -9.54 -26.58 17.37
CA GLU A 64 -10.49 -27.00 16.33
C GLU A 64 -10.05 -26.66 14.90
N ASP A 65 -9.11 -25.73 14.74
CA ASP A 65 -8.57 -25.26 13.46
C ASP A 65 -7.15 -25.76 13.18
N LYS A 66 -6.62 -26.71 13.96
CA LYS A 66 -5.23 -27.19 13.87
C LYS A 66 -4.77 -27.45 12.44
N ASP A 67 -5.55 -28.16 11.62
CA ASP A 67 -5.16 -28.50 10.25
C ASP A 67 -5.10 -27.26 9.35
N ALA A 68 -6.05 -26.33 9.50
CA ALA A 68 -6.07 -25.08 8.75
C ALA A 68 -4.89 -24.18 9.15
N ILE A 69 -4.56 -24.11 10.45
CA ILE A 69 -3.42 -23.36 11.00
C ILE A 69 -2.09 -23.94 10.49
N THR A 70 -1.90 -25.26 10.59
CA THR A 70 -0.69 -25.92 10.07
C THR A 70 -0.50 -25.68 8.58
N LYS A 71 -1.60 -25.70 7.80
CA LYS A 71 -1.57 -25.39 6.39
C LYS A 71 -1.20 -23.93 6.13
N LEU A 72 -1.75 -22.97 6.87
CA LEU A 72 -1.40 -21.55 6.79
C LEU A 72 0.10 -21.35 7.04
N CYS A 73 0.63 -21.91 8.12
CA CYS A 73 2.03 -21.79 8.49
C CYS A 73 2.97 -22.47 7.48
N LYS A 74 2.56 -23.61 6.91
CA LYS A 74 3.27 -24.25 5.79
C LYS A 74 3.32 -23.34 4.56
N ASP A 75 2.20 -22.73 4.18
CA ASP A 75 2.14 -21.81 3.07
C ASP A 75 3.05 -20.57 3.32
N ILE A 76 3.04 -20.02 4.54
CA ILE A 76 3.95 -18.92 4.92
C ILE A 76 5.42 -19.33 4.75
N ARG A 77 5.84 -20.48 5.28
CA ARG A 77 7.23 -20.98 5.17
C ARG A 77 7.68 -21.16 3.71
N ILE A 78 6.79 -21.65 2.83
CA ILE A 78 7.07 -21.80 1.40
C ILE A 78 7.35 -20.43 0.74
N PHE A 79 6.69 -19.37 1.19
CA PHE A 79 6.83 -18.03 0.61
C PHE A 79 7.86 -17.14 1.31
N GLN A 80 8.48 -17.55 2.41
CA GLN A 80 9.54 -16.78 3.08
C GLN A 80 10.71 -16.40 2.16
N PRO A 81 11.18 -17.25 1.22
CA PRO A 81 12.24 -16.86 0.29
C PRO A 81 11.77 -15.89 -0.80
N VAL A 82 10.46 -15.71 -0.99
CA VAL A 82 9.92 -14.90 -2.09
C VAL A 82 10.05 -13.43 -1.75
N HIS A 83 10.71 -12.68 -2.61
CA HIS A 83 10.87 -11.24 -2.50
C HIS A 83 10.71 -10.56 -3.86
N MET A 84 10.53 -9.26 -3.85
CA MET A 84 10.49 -8.48 -5.08
C MET A 84 11.88 -8.45 -5.71
N VAL A 85 11.97 -8.93 -6.95
CA VAL A 85 13.22 -8.96 -7.71
C VAL A 85 13.49 -7.57 -8.27
N VAL A 86 14.62 -6.99 -7.89
CA VAL A 86 15.14 -5.76 -8.51
C VAL A 86 16.11 -6.18 -9.63
N SER A 87 15.91 -5.65 -10.83
CA SER A 87 16.75 -5.97 -11.99
C SER A 87 16.92 -4.77 -12.90
N ASP A 88 18.04 -4.73 -13.60
CA ASP A 88 18.28 -3.73 -14.63
C ASP A 88 17.63 -4.14 -15.96
N ILE A 89 17.26 -3.13 -16.76
CA ILE A 89 16.75 -3.37 -18.12
C ILE A 89 17.87 -3.82 -19.06
N ALA A 90 17.52 -4.58 -20.10
CA ALA A 90 18.48 -4.99 -21.11
C ALA A 90 19.07 -3.80 -21.87
N GLY A 91 20.38 -3.85 -22.16
CA GLY A 91 21.10 -2.83 -22.91
C GLY A 91 21.38 -1.53 -22.15
N LEU A 92 21.23 -1.53 -20.82
CA LEU A 92 21.57 -0.40 -19.97
C LEU A 92 23.09 -0.31 -19.79
N LYS A 93 23.66 0.88 -19.99
CA LYS A 93 25.04 1.19 -19.59
C LYS A 93 25.04 1.61 -18.11
N THR A 94 25.64 0.80 -17.23
CA THR A 94 25.76 1.10 -15.81
C THR A 94 27.12 0.70 -15.25
N THR A 95 27.59 1.42 -14.23
CA THR A 95 28.82 1.07 -13.48
C THR A 95 28.58 -0.02 -12.46
N ASN A 96 27.38 -0.09 -11.90
CA ASN A 96 27.01 -0.99 -10.81
C ASN A 96 25.82 -1.87 -11.23
N PRO A 97 26.00 -2.87 -12.11
CA PRO A 97 24.90 -3.70 -12.57
C PRO A 97 24.30 -4.51 -11.41
N VAL A 98 22.98 -4.51 -11.33
CA VAL A 98 22.26 -5.37 -10.38
C VAL A 98 22.30 -6.80 -10.92
N LYS A 99 23.16 -7.64 -10.33
CA LYS A 99 23.24 -9.06 -10.66
C LYS A 99 22.21 -9.84 -9.87
N GLN A 100 21.43 -10.64 -10.57
CA GLN A 100 20.53 -11.59 -9.92
C GLN A 100 21.32 -12.76 -9.34
N ASN A 101 21.02 -13.11 -8.09
CA ASN A 101 21.61 -14.29 -7.46
C ASN A 101 20.79 -15.52 -7.81
N LEU A 102 21.34 -16.39 -8.68
CA LEU A 102 20.67 -17.61 -9.12
C LEU A 102 20.29 -18.54 -7.94
N LYS A 103 21.13 -18.59 -6.90
CA LYS A 103 20.83 -19.41 -5.70
C LYS A 103 19.60 -18.91 -4.97
N GLU A 104 19.39 -17.57 -4.88
CA GLU A 104 18.18 -17.00 -4.27
C GLU A 104 16.95 -17.27 -5.14
N LEU A 105 17.06 -17.17 -6.45
CA LEU A 105 15.96 -17.53 -7.37
C LEU A 105 15.55 -19.00 -7.25
N LEU A 106 16.52 -19.91 -7.10
CA LEU A 106 16.24 -21.34 -6.91
C LEU A 106 15.47 -21.61 -5.61
N LYS A 107 15.71 -20.86 -4.53
CA LYS A 107 14.94 -20.97 -3.29
C LYS A 107 13.46 -20.60 -3.46
N MET A 108 13.13 -19.81 -4.47
CA MET A 108 11.75 -19.38 -4.75
C MET A 108 10.95 -20.44 -5.54
N VAL A 109 11.61 -21.46 -6.11
CA VAL A 109 10.95 -22.49 -6.95
C VAL A 109 9.77 -23.18 -6.28
N PRO A 110 9.83 -23.62 -5.00
CA PRO A 110 8.68 -24.25 -4.34
C PRO A 110 7.45 -23.33 -4.30
N ALA A 111 7.65 -22.02 -4.17
CA ALA A 111 6.57 -21.05 -4.16
C ALA A 111 5.88 -20.92 -5.53
N ILE A 112 6.59 -21.14 -6.64
CA ILE A 112 6.02 -21.08 -8.00
C ILE A 112 4.92 -22.12 -8.17
N PHE A 113 5.14 -23.36 -7.71
CA PHE A 113 4.14 -24.42 -7.77
C PHE A 113 2.91 -24.13 -6.91
N ARG A 114 3.12 -23.49 -5.75
CA ARG A 114 2.04 -23.15 -4.83
C ARG A 114 1.26 -21.88 -5.23
N PHE A 115 1.94 -20.98 -5.96
CA PHE A 115 1.44 -19.67 -6.38
C PHE A 115 0.12 -19.75 -7.13
N THR A 116 0.02 -20.60 -8.16
CA THR A 116 -1.18 -20.70 -9.01
C THR A 116 -2.42 -21.08 -8.22
N ALA A 117 -2.29 -22.04 -7.28
CA ALA A 117 -3.40 -22.47 -6.43
C ALA A 117 -3.87 -21.34 -5.50
N LEU A 118 -2.96 -20.58 -4.91
CA LEU A 118 -3.28 -19.46 -4.01
C LEU A 118 -3.81 -18.25 -4.78
N ALA A 119 -3.25 -17.94 -5.94
CA ALA A 119 -3.74 -16.86 -6.82
C ALA A 119 -5.14 -17.16 -7.37
N GLY A 120 -5.47 -18.44 -7.61
CA GLY A 120 -6.80 -18.89 -8.02
C GLY A 120 -7.83 -18.95 -6.90
N THR A 121 -7.42 -18.83 -5.63
CA THR A 121 -8.30 -18.90 -4.46
C THR A 121 -8.58 -17.51 -3.92
N SER A 122 -9.86 -17.13 -3.75
CA SER A 122 -10.19 -15.88 -3.06
C SER A 122 -9.80 -15.94 -1.58
N LEU A 123 -9.43 -14.80 -1.01
CA LEU A 123 -9.11 -14.71 0.42
C LEU A 123 -10.31 -15.16 1.27
N LYS A 124 -11.51 -14.75 0.92
CA LYS A 124 -12.75 -15.21 1.56
C LYS A 124 -12.85 -16.73 1.62
N LYS A 125 -12.62 -17.43 0.49
CA LYS A 125 -12.61 -18.91 0.42
C LYS A 125 -11.45 -19.51 1.22
N TYR A 126 -10.30 -18.84 1.26
CA TYR A 126 -9.15 -19.31 2.04
C TYR A 126 -9.43 -19.24 3.55
N ILE A 127 -9.96 -18.09 4.01
CA ILE A 127 -10.30 -17.83 5.41
C ILE A 127 -11.50 -18.69 5.88
N SER A 128 -12.46 -18.99 5.01
CA SER A 128 -13.65 -19.81 5.39
C SER A 128 -13.32 -21.23 5.88
N LYS A 129 -12.08 -21.67 5.70
CA LYS A 129 -11.59 -22.98 6.23
C LYS A 129 -11.39 -22.97 7.75
N PHE A 130 -11.22 -21.83 8.34
CA PHE A 130 -11.14 -21.67 9.79
C PHE A 130 -12.54 -21.69 10.38
N LYS A 131 -12.71 -22.26 11.58
CA LYS A 131 -13.96 -22.25 12.35
C LYS A 131 -13.97 -21.04 13.27
N ASN A 132 -12.84 -20.76 13.91
CA ASN A 132 -12.67 -19.70 14.89
C ASN A 132 -12.86 -18.32 14.24
N THR A 133 -13.72 -17.49 14.84
CA THR A 133 -14.08 -16.15 14.32
C THR A 133 -12.96 -15.14 14.45
N ASP A 134 -12.17 -15.22 15.52
CA ASP A 134 -11.07 -14.29 15.77
C ASP A 134 -9.94 -14.47 14.77
N ILE A 135 -9.62 -15.73 14.42
CA ILE A 135 -8.66 -16.02 13.36
C ILE A 135 -9.16 -15.47 12.01
N LYS A 136 -10.46 -15.65 11.72
CA LYS A 136 -11.04 -15.07 10.48
C LYS A 136 -10.94 -13.56 10.46
N ALA A 137 -11.33 -12.89 11.54
CA ALA A 137 -11.25 -11.44 11.66
C ALA A 137 -9.80 -10.92 11.51
N LEU A 138 -8.86 -11.58 12.20
CA LEU A 138 -7.44 -11.24 12.11
C LEU A 138 -6.90 -11.34 10.67
N LEU A 139 -7.13 -12.48 10.01
CA LEU A 139 -6.62 -12.71 8.65
C LEU A 139 -7.30 -11.79 7.62
N ASN A 140 -8.61 -11.51 7.78
CA ASN A 140 -9.34 -10.59 6.93
C ASN A 140 -8.84 -9.15 7.08
N SER A 141 -8.51 -8.73 8.30
CA SER A 141 -8.05 -7.38 8.60
C SER A 141 -6.70 -7.01 7.95
N ILE A 142 -5.89 -7.99 7.50
CA ILE A 142 -4.56 -7.72 6.93
C ILE A 142 -4.67 -7.00 5.58
N ILE A 143 -5.46 -7.54 4.64
CA ILE A 143 -5.56 -7.02 3.26
C ILE A 143 -7.00 -6.89 2.74
N GLY A 144 -8.00 -7.41 3.45
CA GLY A 144 -9.41 -7.42 3.02
C GLY A 144 -9.78 -8.57 2.09
N GLU A 145 -11.05 -8.99 2.16
CA GLU A 145 -11.58 -10.21 1.52
C GLU A 145 -11.62 -10.20 -0.02
N ARG A 146 -11.49 -9.02 -0.64
CA ARG A 146 -11.58 -8.84 -2.11
C ARG A 146 -10.35 -9.39 -2.85
N TYR A 147 -9.25 -9.61 -2.13
CA TYR A 147 -8.00 -10.12 -2.70
C TYR A 147 -8.00 -11.64 -2.85
N ASN A 148 -6.99 -12.16 -3.52
CA ASN A 148 -6.66 -13.58 -3.54
C ASN A 148 -5.82 -13.99 -2.32
N ALA A 149 -5.76 -15.31 -2.06
CA ALA A 149 -5.04 -15.83 -0.90
C ALA A 149 -3.53 -15.60 -0.96
N ILE A 150 -2.93 -15.53 -2.17
CA ILE A 150 -1.49 -15.29 -2.29
C ILE A 150 -1.09 -13.92 -1.72
N SER A 151 -1.94 -12.92 -1.84
CA SER A 151 -1.67 -11.58 -1.29
C SER A 151 -1.53 -11.61 0.24
N LEU A 152 -2.37 -12.38 0.94
CA LEU A 152 -2.22 -12.60 2.38
C LEU A 152 -0.94 -13.37 2.70
N ILE A 153 -0.74 -14.54 2.05
CA ILE A 153 0.41 -15.40 2.34
C ILE A 153 1.73 -14.69 2.09
N TYR A 154 1.86 -13.94 0.98
CA TYR A 154 3.04 -13.14 0.70
C TYR A 154 3.29 -12.07 1.77
N THR A 155 2.24 -11.38 2.23
CA THR A 155 2.36 -10.39 3.31
C THR A 155 2.85 -11.01 4.61
N LEU A 156 2.26 -12.15 5.03
CA LEU A 156 2.65 -12.86 6.24
C LEU A 156 4.07 -13.44 6.13
N ALA A 157 4.45 -13.95 4.97
CA ALA A 157 5.80 -14.43 4.71
C ALA A 157 6.82 -13.30 4.78
N SER A 158 6.58 -12.16 4.12
CA SER A 158 7.44 -10.97 4.22
C SER A 158 7.57 -10.48 5.66
N PHE A 159 6.45 -10.44 6.39
CA PHE A 159 6.44 -10.10 7.79
C PHE A 159 7.31 -11.06 8.63
N SER A 160 7.21 -12.36 8.41
CA SER A 160 7.96 -13.38 9.15
C SER A 160 9.48 -13.36 8.90
N THR A 161 9.93 -12.78 7.79
CA THR A 161 11.36 -12.63 7.45
C THR A 161 12.00 -11.35 8.00
N GLY A 162 11.25 -10.54 8.77
CA GLY A 162 11.73 -9.28 9.34
C GLY A 162 11.54 -8.08 8.41
N ASP A 163 10.81 -8.24 7.31
CA ASP A 163 10.38 -7.13 6.43
C ASP A 163 9.07 -6.51 6.94
N CYS A 164 8.45 -5.64 6.18
CA CYS A 164 7.21 -4.97 6.54
C CYS A 164 7.28 -4.13 7.82
N GLY A 165 8.42 -3.46 8.05
CA GLY A 165 8.58 -2.51 9.14
C GLY A 165 8.04 -1.12 8.80
N PHE A 166 8.05 -0.25 9.79
CA PHE A 166 7.60 1.14 9.69
C PHE A 166 8.79 2.06 9.90
N PRO A 167 9.25 2.81 8.89
CA PRO A 167 10.29 3.81 9.08
C PRO A 167 9.84 4.88 10.08
N GLU A 168 10.69 5.23 11.04
CA GLU A 168 10.42 6.30 11.99
C GLU A 168 10.21 7.63 11.25
N GLY A 169 9.25 8.45 11.73
CA GLY A 169 8.81 9.67 11.04
C GLY A 169 7.83 9.41 9.89
N GLY A 170 7.53 8.15 9.58
CA GLY A 170 6.48 7.75 8.65
C GLY A 170 6.74 8.12 7.19
N SER A 171 5.67 8.13 6.39
CA SER A 171 5.74 8.41 4.95
C SER A 171 6.13 9.83 4.61
N VAL A 172 5.80 10.80 5.46
CA VAL A 172 6.16 12.22 5.25
C VAL A 172 7.68 12.36 5.30
N ARG A 173 8.34 11.77 6.32
CA ARG A 173 9.79 11.82 6.44
C ARG A 173 10.50 11.13 5.27
N MET A 174 9.99 9.96 4.85
CA MET A 174 10.52 9.30 3.65
C MET A 174 10.42 10.17 2.40
N ALA A 175 9.26 10.80 2.17
CA ALA A 175 9.07 11.67 1.01
C ALA A 175 9.97 12.90 1.08
N GLN A 176 10.11 13.53 2.26
CA GLN A 176 10.99 14.67 2.46
C GLN A 176 12.46 14.31 2.20
N ASN A 177 12.95 13.21 2.74
CA ASN A 177 14.31 12.76 2.53
C ASN A 177 14.64 12.57 1.02
N MET A 178 13.69 12.01 0.26
CA MET A 178 13.85 11.85 -1.20
C MET A 178 13.81 13.20 -1.92
N ALA A 179 12.92 14.12 -1.50
CA ALA A 179 12.80 15.45 -2.08
C ALA A 179 14.09 16.26 -1.84
N ASP A 180 14.58 16.30 -0.60
CA ASP A 180 15.82 16.99 -0.24
C ASP A 180 17.01 16.46 -1.05
N TYR A 181 17.10 15.13 -1.20
CA TYR A 181 18.15 14.52 -2.01
C TYR A 181 18.04 14.84 -3.50
N PHE A 182 16.82 14.88 -4.02
CA PHE A 182 16.58 15.26 -5.42
C PHE A 182 17.02 16.70 -5.68
N GLU A 183 16.73 17.63 -4.76
CA GLU A 183 17.15 19.03 -4.86
C GLU A 183 18.67 19.19 -4.67
N GLU A 184 19.29 18.42 -3.76
CA GLU A 184 20.75 18.35 -3.59
C GLU A 184 21.46 17.93 -4.90
N LEU A 185 20.85 17.03 -5.67
CA LEU A 185 21.35 16.62 -6.99
C LEU A 185 21.08 17.63 -8.11
N GLY A 186 20.54 18.83 -7.79
CA GLY A 186 20.21 19.89 -8.75
C GLY A 186 18.83 19.77 -9.38
N GLY A 187 18.00 18.84 -8.90
CA GLY A 187 16.60 18.75 -9.31
C GLY A 187 15.78 19.94 -8.78
N LYS A 188 14.67 20.26 -9.45
CA LYS A 188 13.76 21.33 -9.03
C LYS A 188 12.36 20.79 -8.82
N ILE A 189 11.78 21.01 -7.63
CA ILE A 189 10.40 20.64 -7.30
C ILE A 189 9.54 21.91 -7.36
N ILE A 190 8.45 21.85 -8.14
CA ILE A 190 7.48 22.93 -8.24
C ILE A 190 6.18 22.46 -7.59
N TYR A 191 5.96 22.89 -6.36
CA TYR A 191 4.77 22.54 -5.59
C TYR A 191 3.52 23.29 -6.07
N ARG A 192 2.34 22.78 -5.71
CA ARG A 192 1.02 23.40 -5.99
C ARG A 192 0.78 23.66 -7.48
N THR A 193 1.45 22.91 -8.35
CA THR A 193 1.41 23.10 -9.79
C THR A 193 0.81 21.85 -10.44
N LYS A 194 -0.43 21.97 -10.89
CA LYS A 194 -1.12 20.90 -11.59
C LYS A 194 -0.75 20.91 -13.07
N ILE A 195 -0.31 19.77 -13.59
CA ILE A 195 -0.08 19.60 -15.02
C ILE A 195 -1.43 19.25 -15.69
N ASP A 196 -1.80 20.03 -16.70
CA ASP A 196 -3.06 19.83 -17.41
C ASP A 196 -2.90 18.87 -18.58
N LYS A 197 -1.83 19.03 -19.38
CA LYS A 197 -1.59 18.19 -20.55
C LYS A 197 -0.11 17.90 -20.78
N VAL A 198 0.13 16.72 -21.36
CA VAL A 198 1.39 16.36 -22.00
C VAL A 198 1.26 16.65 -23.49
N GLU A 199 2.12 17.50 -24.02
CA GLU A 199 2.07 17.94 -25.41
C GLU A 199 2.91 17.01 -26.29
N ILE A 200 2.25 16.45 -27.30
CA ILE A 200 2.82 15.48 -28.23
C ILE A 200 2.59 15.97 -29.67
N GLU A 201 3.66 16.01 -30.44
CA GLU A 201 3.63 16.30 -31.87
C GLU A 201 4.47 15.27 -32.63
N ASN A 202 3.97 14.76 -33.74
CA ASN A 202 4.65 13.76 -34.58
C ASN A 202 5.16 12.54 -33.77
N ASN A 203 4.34 12.04 -32.84
CA ASN A 203 4.68 10.93 -31.94
C ASN A 203 5.92 11.19 -31.05
N ARG A 204 6.17 12.44 -30.69
CA ARG A 204 7.28 12.85 -29.83
C ARG A 204 6.81 13.85 -28.79
N ILE A 205 7.36 13.77 -27.58
CA ILE A 205 7.14 14.76 -26.52
C ILE A 205 7.69 16.12 -26.99
N LYS A 206 6.92 17.18 -26.70
CA LYS A 206 7.30 18.58 -26.86
C LYS A 206 7.41 19.30 -25.52
N GLY A 207 6.66 18.86 -24.52
CA GLY A 207 6.62 19.46 -23.21
C GLY A 207 5.31 19.16 -22.48
N ILE A 208 5.00 20.03 -21.55
CA ILE A 208 3.79 19.96 -20.73
C ILE A 208 3.10 21.32 -20.67
N THR A 209 1.79 21.35 -20.40
CA THR A 209 1.05 22.59 -20.13
C THR A 209 0.54 22.61 -18.69
N CYS A 210 0.61 23.79 -18.07
CA CYS A 210 0.11 24.10 -16.75
C CYS A 210 -0.65 25.45 -16.83
N GLY A 211 -1.96 25.44 -16.80
CA GLY A 211 -2.79 26.59 -17.11
C GLY A 211 -2.50 27.11 -18.53
N GLN A 212 -2.06 28.34 -18.63
CA GLN A 212 -1.66 28.97 -19.90
C GLN A 212 -0.15 28.83 -20.20
N THR A 213 0.63 28.24 -19.31
CA THR A 213 2.07 28.12 -19.45
C THR A 213 2.46 26.82 -20.13
N PHE A 214 3.20 26.92 -21.25
CA PHE A 214 3.87 25.78 -21.86
C PHE A 214 5.31 25.68 -21.35
N ILE A 215 5.69 24.49 -20.91
CA ILE A 215 7.04 24.16 -20.46
C ILE A 215 7.62 23.14 -21.44
N PRO A 216 8.63 23.52 -22.24
CA PRO A 216 9.25 22.62 -23.20
C PRO A 216 10.03 21.51 -22.47
N ALA A 217 9.99 20.30 -23.02
CA ALA A 217 10.76 19.16 -22.52
C ALA A 217 11.00 18.12 -23.63
N ASP A 218 12.16 17.51 -23.64
CA ASP A 218 12.50 16.41 -24.56
C ASP A 218 11.91 15.08 -24.11
N SER A 219 11.66 14.96 -22.81
CA SER A 219 11.11 13.74 -22.19
C SER A 219 10.21 14.06 -21.01
N VAL A 220 9.20 13.24 -20.81
CA VAL A 220 8.26 13.33 -19.67
C VAL A 220 8.14 11.96 -19.03
N ILE A 221 8.33 11.91 -17.71
CA ILE A 221 8.01 10.75 -16.88
C ILE A 221 6.71 11.03 -16.12
N VAL A 222 5.65 10.33 -16.47
CA VAL A 222 4.35 10.46 -15.80
C VAL A 222 4.35 9.59 -14.54
N THR A 223 4.33 10.22 -13.37
CA THR A 223 4.33 9.54 -12.06
C THR A 223 2.95 9.45 -11.43
N GLN A 224 1.99 10.20 -11.93
CA GLN A 224 0.58 10.14 -11.53
C GLN A 224 0.03 8.73 -11.72
N ASP A 225 -1.05 8.40 -10.99
CA ASP A 225 -1.83 7.17 -11.23
C ASP A 225 -2.05 6.94 -12.73
N THR A 226 -1.43 5.90 -13.30
CA THR A 226 -1.43 5.67 -14.75
C THR A 226 -2.85 5.52 -15.29
N ARG A 227 -3.78 4.93 -14.51
CA ARG A 227 -5.19 4.77 -14.92
C ARG A 227 -5.87 6.13 -15.10
N GLN A 228 -5.60 7.07 -14.21
CA GLN A 228 -6.11 8.43 -14.30
C GLN A 228 -5.36 9.23 -15.39
N ALA A 229 -4.04 9.11 -15.44
CA ALA A 229 -3.18 9.84 -16.36
C ALA A 229 -3.54 9.59 -17.83
N VAL A 230 -3.78 8.32 -18.24
CA VAL A 230 -4.14 8.00 -19.63
C VAL A 230 -5.50 8.52 -20.06
N GLU A 231 -6.32 8.97 -19.11
CA GLU A 231 -7.63 9.59 -19.40
C GLU A 231 -7.57 11.11 -19.41
N THR A 232 -6.69 11.71 -18.62
CA THR A 232 -6.73 13.16 -18.35
C THR A 232 -5.57 13.95 -18.93
N LEU A 233 -4.37 13.36 -19.06
CA LEU A 233 -3.16 14.09 -19.44
C LEU A 233 -2.92 14.21 -20.95
N PHE A 234 -3.62 13.45 -21.77
CA PHE A 234 -3.39 13.41 -23.22
C PHE A 234 -4.57 14.01 -23.98
N ARG A 235 -4.31 14.84 -25.02
CA ARG A 235 -5.37 15.42 -25.88
C ARG A 235 -6.09 14.35 -26.68
N ALA A 236 -5.35 13.34 -27.13
CA ALA A 236 -5.91 12.17 -27.82
C ALA A 236 -5.51 10.90 -27.09
N PRO A 237 -6.34 9.84 -27.08
CA PRO A 237 -6.01 8.57 -26.45
C PRO A 237 -4.70 7.99 -27.00
N LEU A 238 -3.83 7.51 -26.12
CA LEU A 238 -2.62 6.81 -26.53
C LEU A 238 -2.98 5.51 -27.27
N LYS A 239 -2.43 5.35 -28.47
CA LYS A 239 -2.69 4.19 -29.35
C LYS A 239 -1.83 2.99 -28.95
N GLU A 240 -2.00 2.52 -27.69
CA GLU A 240 -1.26 1.37 -27.15
C GLU A 240 -2.22 0.33 -26.55
N ARG A 241 -1.99 -0.94 -26.88
CA ARG A 241 -2.89 -2.04 -26.44
C ARG A 241 -3.02 -2.16 -24.92
N TRP A 242 -1.92 -1.89 -24.19
CA TRP A 242 -1.91 -1.95 -22.74
C TRP A 242 -2.83 -0.91 -22.07
N VAL A 243 -3.09 0.23 -22.72
CA VAL A 243 -3.98 1.26 -22.18
C VAL A 243 -5.40 0.74 -22.04
N ASN A 244 -5.91 0.05 -23.07
CA ASN A 244 -7.23 -0.58 -23.02
C ASN A 244 -7.28 -1.72 -21.99
N HIS A 245 -6.20 -2.49 -21.85
CA HIS A 245 -6.10 -3.52 -20.83
C HIS A 245 -6.11 -2.91 -19.42
N LEU A 246 -5.32 -1.85 -19.18
CA LEU A 246 -5.31 -1.09 -17.93
C LEU A 246 -6.72 -0.59 -17.58
N LYS A 247 -7.41 0.04 -18.51
CA LYS A 247 -8.76 0.59 -18.31
C LYS A 247 -9.78 -0.47 -17.88
N ARG A 248 -9.75 -1.64 -18.51
CA ARG A 248 -10.68 -2.74 -18.22
C ARG A 248 -10.37 -3.51 -16.94
N ASN A 249 -9.08 -3.62 -16.56
CA ASN A 249 -8.66 -4.49 -15.47
C ASN A 249 -8.28 -3.74 -14.20
N THR A 250 -8.34 -2.40 -14.17
CA THR A 250 -8.13 -1.66 -12.94
C THR A 250 -9.36 -1.73 -12.05
N ILE A 251 -9.27 -2.50 -10.98
CA ILE A 251 -10.23 -2.50 -9.88
C ILE A 251 -9.58 -1.75 -8.74
N GLY A 252 -10.04 -0.53 -8.47
CA GLY A 252 -9.47 0.31 -7.40
C GLY A 252 -9.85 -0.21 -6.02
N GLU A 253 -8.89 -0.21 -5.10
CA GLU A 253 -9.16 -0.38 -3.67
C GLU A 253 -9.31 0.99 -3.03
N GLN A 254 -10.42 1.20 -2.36
CA GLN A 254 -10.75 2.47 -1.69
C GLN A 254 -10.83 2.24 -0.18
N ASN A 255 -10.75 3.31 0.57
CA ASN A 255 -10.97 3.28 2.01
C ASN A 255 -11.49 4.63 2.51
N MET A 256 -12.05 4.60 3.70
CA MET A 256 -12.21 5.76 4.57
C MET A 256 -11.16 5.65 5.67
N PHE A 257 -10.33 6.67 5.81
CA PHE A 257 -9.26 6.71 6.81
C PHE A 257 -9.67 7.64 7.95
N ILE A 258 -9.63 7.14 9.16
CA ILE A 258 -9.96 7.90 10.37
C ILE A 258 -8.69 8.06 11.19
N CYS A 259 -8.44 9.26 11.66
CA CYS A 259 -7.36 9.62 12.56
C CYS A 259 -7.92 10.33 13.79
N LEU A 260 -7.50 9.89 14.97
CA LEU A 260 -7.89 10.47 16.27
C LEU A 260 -6.64 10.85 17.04
N GLY A 261 -6.57 12.10 17.52
CA GLY A 261 -5.61 12.55 18.52
C GLY A 261 -6.25 12.52 19.89
N ILE A 262 -5.67 11.78 20.81
CA ILE A 262 -6.23 11.46 22.12
C ILE A 262 -5.30 12.00 23.19
N LYS A 263 -5.83 12.76 24.14
CA LYS A 263 -5.15 13.14 25.38
C LYS A 263 -5.09 11.91 26.28
N GLY A 264 -3.89 11.42 26.52
CA GLY A 264 -3.65 10.22 27.32
C GLY A 264 -2.71 9.24 26.62
N ASN A 265 -2.07 8.42 27.42
CA ASN A 265 -1.15 7.38 26.97
C ASN A 265 -1.91 6.04 26.87
N LEU A 266 -1.86 5.42 25.70
CA LEU A 266 -2.46 4.12 25.44
C LEU A 266 -1.38 3.03 25.19
N SER A 267 -0.19 3.15 25.80
CA SER A 267 0.91 2.19 25.65
C SER A 267 0.60 0.79 26.22
N ASP A 268 -0.40 0.66 27.09
CA ASP A 268 -0.89 -0.63 27.58
C ASP A 268 -1.64 -1.44 26.50
N LEU A 269 -2.02 -0.79 25.41
CA LEU A 269 -2.68 -1.44 24.28
C LEU A 269 -1.65 -1.82 23.20
N PRO A 270 -1.85 -2.93 22.48
CA PRO A 270 -0.99 -3.32 21.37
C PRO A 270 -0.88 -2.25 20.29
N LYS A 271 0.23 -2.23 19.55
CA LYS A 271 0.48 -1.31 18.42
C LYS A 271 -0.46 -1.52 17.23
N GLY A 272 -0.97 -2.72 17.07
CA GLY A 272 -1.96 -3.09 16.08
C GLY A 272 -3.06 -3.91 16.72
N ILE A 273 -4.31 -3.49 16.58
CA ILE A 273 -5.44 -4.12 17.25
C ILE A 273 -6.52 -4.44 16.22
N VAL A 274 -7.19 -5.56 16.41
CA VAL A 274 -8.41 -5.95 15.71
C VAL A 274 -9.48 -6.21 16.76
N TYR A 275 -10.57 -5.49 16.69
CA TYR A 275 -11.75 -5.69 17.53
C TYR A 275 -12.86 -6.35 16.70
N PRO A 276 -13.19 -7.63 16.90
CA PRO A 276 -14.37 -8.26 16.32
C PRO A 276 -15.65 -7.56 16.84
N LEU A 277 -16.57 -7.28 15.94
CA LEU A 277 -17.82 -6.61 16.26
C LEU A 277 -18.95 -7.63 16.39
N LYS A 278 -19.73 -7.54 17.47
CA LYS A 278 -20.95 -8.35 17.66
C LYS A 278 -22.03 -7.99 16.64
N THR A 279 -22.18 -6.71 16.39
CA THR A 279 -23.04 -6.15 15.34
C THR A 279 -22.16 -5.45 14.33
N PRO A 280 -22.26 -5.76 13.05
CA PRO A 280 -21.43 -5.11 12.04
C PRO A 280 -21.60 -3.59 12.05
N PHE A 281 -20.50 -2.87 11.86
CA PHE A 281 -20.50 -1.43 11.66
C PHE A 281 -20.88 -1.09 10.23
N GLU A 282 -22.03 -0.41 10.06
CA GLU A 282 -22.58 -0.11 8.75
C GLU A 282 -22.38 1.35 8.38
N PHE A 283 -21.71 1.63 7.25
CA PHE A 283 -21.59 2.98 6.71
C PHE A 283 -21.30 2.98 5.20
N ALA A 284 -21.86 3.97 4.48
CA ALA A 284 -21.67 4.16 3.04
C ALA A 284 -22.00 2.92 2.19
N GLY A 285 -22.98 2.11 2.61
CA GLY A 285 -23.33 0.84 1.95
C GLY A 285 -22.33 -0.28 2.17
N LEU A 286 -21.40 -0.11 3.12
CA LEU A 286 -20.40 -1.11 3.51
C LEU A 286 -20.71 -1.62 4.91
N SER A 287 -20.37 -2.90 5.15
CA SER A 287 -20.53 -3.60 6.41
C SER A 287 -19.17 -4.11 6.87
N PHE A 288 -18.79 -3.80 8.11
CA PHE A 288 -17.52 -4.17 8.71
C PHE A 288 -17.77 -5.04 9.94
N SER A 289 -17.24 -6.25 9.92
CA SER A 289 -17.33 -7.22 11.02
C SER A 289 -16.25 -7.04 12.09
N GLU A 290 -15.25 -6.21 11.82
CA GLU A 290 -14.17 -5.87 12.74
C GLU A 290 -13.70 -4.43 12.57
N LEU A 291 -13.17 -3.83 13.65
CA LEU A 291 -12.42 -2.56 13.59
C LEU A 291 -10.92 -2.86 13.70
N ARG A 292 -10.15 -2.33 12.75
CA ARG A 292 -8.69 -2.42 12.76
C ARG A 292 -8.10 -1.08 13.18
N ILE A 293 -7.33 -1.10 14.27
CA ILE A 293 -6.75 0.07 14.90
C ILE A 293 -5.22 -0.01 14.83
N ASN A 294 -4.56 1.08 14.46
CA ASN A 294 -3.15 1.28 14.70
C ASN A 294 -2.99 2.29 15.84
N ASN A 295 -2.30 1.88 16.88
CA ASN A 295 -1.96 2.67 18.05
C ASN A 295 -0.51 3.16 17.94
N TYR A 296 -0.31 4.47 17.98
CA TYR A 296 1.00 5.11 17.84
C TYR A 296 1.57 5.66 19.14
N SER A 297 1.07 5.23 20.31
CA SER A 297 1.53 5.70 21.64
C SER A 297 3.03 5.53 21.86
N GLU A 298 3.63 4.46 21.33
CA GLU A 298 5.07 4.18 21.47
C GLU A 298 5.94 4.71 20.29
N TYR A 299 5.33 5.46 19.36
CA TYR A 299 6.05 5.97 18.20
C TYR A 299 6.46 7.42 18.43
N LYS A 300 7.76 7.68 18.44
CA LYS A 300 8.29 9.06 18.56
C LYS A 300 7.75 9.94 17.44
N ASN A 301 7.45 11.18 17.76
CA ASN A 301 7.00 12.22 16.81
C ASN A 301 5.67 11.93 16.08
N HIS A 302 4.82 11.02 16.59
CA HIS A 302 3.48 10.78 16.05
C HIS A 302 2.38 11.47 16.86
N SER A 303 2.69 11.89 18.08
CA SER A 303 1.82 12.67 18.97
C SER A 303 2.66 13.55 19.88
N PRO A 304 2.11 14.63 20.45
CA PRO A 304 2.72 15.33 21.58
C PRO A 304 2.91 14.41 22.78
N GLU A 305 3.80 14.80 23.69
CA GLU A 305 4.03 14.07 24.94
C GLU A 305 2.72 13.95 25.75
N GLY A 306 2.46 12.78 26.30
CA GLY A 306 1.22 12.49 27.01
C GLY A 306 -0.01 12.29 26.15
N CYS A 307 0.12 12.31 24.82
CA CYS A 307 -0.96 12.08 23.87
C CYS A 307 -0.70 10.82 23.03
N THR A 308 -1.78 10.32 22.43
CA THR A 308 -1.74 9.15 21.54
C THR A 308 -2.46 9.44 20.22
N THR A 309 -1.85 9.09 19.10
CA THR A 309 -2.54 9.02 17.81
C THR A 309 -3.05 7.61 17.55
N ILE A 310 -4.32 7.52 17.20
CA ILE A 310 -4.95 6.28 16.69
C ILE A 310 -5.37 6.48 15.24
N THR A 311 -5.20 5.44 14.42
CA THR A 311 -5.73 5.44 13.05
C THR A 311 -6.48 4.16 12.74
N SER A 312 -7.48 4.27 11.86
CA SER A 312 -8.25 3.15 11.33
C SER A 312 -8.45 3.26 9.83
N LEU A 313 -8.51 2.13 9.15
CA LEU A 313 -8.83 2.02 7.73
C LEU A 313 -10.10 1.19 7.58
N LEU A 314 -11.16 1.81 7.09
CA LEU A 314 -12.39 1.15 6.69
C LEU A 314 -12.32 0.89 5.17
N ILE A 315 -11.90 -0.32 4.80
CA ILE A 315 -11.61 -0.70 3.41
C ILE A 315 -12.90 -1.08 2.69
N GLY A 316 -13.17 -0.44 1.56
CA GLY A 316 -14.32 -0.76 0.72
C GLY A 316 -14.63 0.35 -0.28
N ASN A 317 -15.42 0.02 -1.31
CA ASN A 317 -15.77 0.96 -2.37
C ASN A 317 -16.88 1.91 -1.90
N SER A 318 -16.53 3.14 -1.65
CA SER A 318 -17.45 4.20 -1.19
C SER A 318 -17.36 5.49 -2.01
N TYR A 319 -16.63 5.48 -3.14
CA TYR A 319 -16.45 6.68 -3.97
C TYR A 319 -17.78 7.31 -4.41
N ASP A 320 -18.69 6.48 -4.94
CA ASP A 320 -19.95 6.99 -5.50
C ASP A 320 -20.87 7.56 -4.39
N PHE A 321 -20.86 6.98 -3.18
CA PHE A 321 -21.53 7.54 -2.00
C PHE A 321 -20.99 8.94 -1.65
N TRP A 322 -19.66 9.08 -1.56
CA TRP A 322 -19.05 10.35 -1.22
C TRP A 322 -19.19 11.41 -2.32
N LYS A 323 -19.22 10.96 -3.59
CA LYS A 323 -19.48 11.84 -4.73
C LYS A 323 -20.90 12.40 -4.67
N ALA A 324 -21.90 11.56 -4.44
CA ALA A 324 -23.28 11.98 -4.25
C ALA A 324 -23.42 12.96 -3.08
N ALA A 325 -22.83 12.64 -1.91
CA ALA A 325 -22.83 13.52 -0.74
C ALA A 325 -22.15 14.89 -1.00
N LYS A 326 -21.19 14.96 -1.93
CA LYS A 326 -20.60 16.22 -2.35
C LYS A 326 -21.50 17.01 -3.27
N GLU A 327 -22.20 16.33 -4.17
CA GLU A 327 -23.14 16.92 -5.14
C GLU A 327 -24.39 17.49 -4.46
N ASP A 328 -24.90 16.81 -3.43
CA ASP A 328 -26.06 17.27 -2.63
C ASP A 328 -25.71 18.18 -1.44
N GLY A 329 -24.42 18.50 -1.24
CA GLY A 329 -23.94 19.40 -0.20
C GLY A 329 -23.81 18.77 1.20
N THR A 330 -24.10 17.46 1.38
CA THR A 330 -24.08 16.79 2.70
C THR A 330 -22.71 16.21 3.08
N TYR A 331 -21.68 16.40 2.25
CA TYR A 331 -20.36 15.80 2.44
C TYR A 331 -19.75 15.98 3.83
N LYS A 332 -19.80 17.20 4.38
CA LYS A 332 -19.26 17.48 5.72
C LYS A 332 -20.08 16.80 6.80
N GLN A 333 -21.40 16.80 6.68
CA GLN A 333 -22.31 16.14 7.61
C GLN A 333 -22.07 14.62 7.62
N LYS A 334 -21.90 14.00 6.43
CA LYS A 334 -21.62 12.56 6.33
C LYS A 334 -20.27 12.17 6.92
N LYS A 335 -19.24 13.03 6.80
CA LYS A 335 -17.97 12.82 7.49
C LYS A 335 -18.13 12.84 9.01
N GLN A 336 -18.89 13.76 9.52
CA GLN A 336 -19.19 13.88 10.94
C GLN A 336 -19.98 12.68 11.45
N GLU A 337 -21.01 12.25 10.72
CA GLU A 337 -21.80 11.05 11.03
C GLU A 337 -20.92 9.78 11.08
N LEU A 338 -20.01 9.60 10.13
CA LEU A 338 -19.05 8.49 10.16
C LEU A 338 -18.19 8.53 11.42
N LEU A 339 -17.66 9.72 11.75
CA LEU A 339 -16.77 9.91 12.87
C LEU A 339 -17.45 9.62 14.21
N GLU A 340 -18.65 10.15 14.42
CA GLU A 340 -19.45 9.95 15.63
C GLU A 340 -19.79 8.48 15.84
N LYS A 341 -20.25 7.79 14.80
CA LYS A 341 -20.53 6.36 14.86
C LYS A 341 -19.28 5.54 15.16
N PHE A 342 -18.14 5.89 14.53
CA PHE A 342 -16.88 5.20 14.75
C PHE A 342 -16.35 5.39 16.17
N ILE A 343 -16.42 6.62 16.71
CA ILE A 343 -16.00 6.94 18.07
C ILE A 343 -16.87 6.20 19.08
N ALA A 344 -18.19 6.23 18.90
CA ALA A 344 -19.11 5.54 19.78
C ALA A 344 -18.83 4.02 19.85
N GLU A 345 -18.52 3.41 18.70
CA GLU A 345 -18.13 2.00 18.67
C GLU A 345 -16.77 1.76 19.33
N LEU A 346 -15.79 2.64 19.09
CA LEU A 346 -14.44 2.51 19.65
C LEU A 346 -14.43 2.70 21.18
N GLU A 347 -15.26 3.57 21.73
CA GLU A 347 -15.41 3.79 23.18
C GLU A 347 -15.86 2.52 23.92
N ASN A 348 -16.60 1.61 23.26
CA ASN A 348 -16.97 0.31 23.83
C ASN A 348 -15.74 -0.59 24.07
N PHE A 349 -14.69 -0.46 23.25
CA PHE A 349 -13.46 -1.25 23.35
C PHE A 349 -12.36 -0.54 24.15
N ILE A 350 -12.33 0.78 24.10
CA ILE A 350 -11.33 1.63 24.74
C ILE A 350 -12.03 2.74 25.53
N PRO A 351 -12.65 2.44 26.70
CA PRO A 351 -13.42 3.41 27.45
C PRO A 351 -12.64 4.66 27.86
N GLN A 352 -11.32 4.55 28.04
CA GLN A 352 -10.46 5.65 28.43
C GLN A 352 -10.30 6.77 27.39
N ILE A 353 -10.75 6.57 26.15
CA ILE A 353 -10.76 7.64 25.14
C ILE A 353 -11.96 8.58 25.29
N LYS A 354 -12.99 8.18 26.04
CA LYS A 354 -14.21 8.96 26.22
C LYS A 354 -13.91 10.31 26.87
N GLY A 355 -14.28 11.39 26.16
CA GLY A 355 -13.99 12.75 26.58
C GLY A 355 -12.54 13.21 26.43
N ASN A 356 -11.65 12.36 25.89
CA ASN A 356 -10.22 12.64 25.72
C ASN A 356 -9.81 12.78 24.25
N ILE A 357 -10.74 12.75 23.30
CA ILE A 357 -10.43 12.95 21.87
C ILE A 357 -10.39 14.45 21.60
N GLU A 358 -9.22 14.97 21.24
CA GLU A 358 -8.98 16.40 21.00
C GLU A 358 -8.91 16.75 19.50
N VAL A 359 -8.43 15.82 18.67
CA VAL A 359 -8.26 16.05 17.24
C VAL A 359 -8.86 14.88 16.46
N THR A 360 -9.56 15.20 15.39
CA THR A 360 -10.16 14.21 14.51
C THR A 360 -9.93 14.58 13.04
N ASP A 361 -9.66 13.59 12.20
CA ASP A 361 -9.68 13.76 10.75
C ASP A 361 -10.25 12.51 10.07
N VAL A 362 -10.94 12.74 8.95
CA VAL A 362 -11.47 11.69 8.09
C VAL A 362 -11.06 11.98 6.65
N ALA A 363 -10.27 11.10 6.05
CA ALA A 363 -10.03 11.12 4.62
C ALA A 363 -10.94 10.11 3.92
N THR A 364 -11.60 10.57 2.85
CA THR A 364 -12.51 9.77 2.02
C THR A 364 -11.85 9.51 0.66
N PRO A 365 -12.43 8.67 -0.22
CA PRO A 365 -11.93 8.53 -1.59
C PRO A 365 -11.82 9.88 -2.33
N LEU A 366 -12.71 10.85 -2.08
CA LEU A 366 -12.58 12.19 -2.69
C LEU A 366 -11.39 12.99 -2.15
N THR A 367 -10.97 12.73 -0.91
CA THR A 367 -9.73 13.30 -0.35
C THR A 367 -8.51 12.80 -1.11
N TYR A 368 -8.43 11.48 -1.34
CA TYR A 368 -7.34 10.88 -2.12
C TYR A 368 -7.35 11.32 -3.59
N GLU A 369 -8.51 11.40 -4.22
CA GLU A 369 -8.63 11.92 -5.58
C GLU A 369 -8.14 13.36 -5.68
N ARG A 370 -8.51 14.20 -4.72
CA ARG A 370 -8.10 15.62 -4.68
C ARG A 370 -6.60 15.80 -4.51
N TYR A 371 -5.97 15.05 -3.60
CA TYR A 371 -4.56 15.27 -3.26
C TYR A 371 -3.58 14.42 -4.09
N CYS A 372 -3.98 13.21 -4.48
CA CYS A 372 -3.11 12.27 -5.17
C CYS A 372 -3.48 12.07 -6.64
N HIS A 373 -4.58 12.67 -7.11
CA HIS A 373 -5.12 12.48 -8.47
C HIS A 373 -5.22 10.99 -8.87
N THR A 374 -5.64 10.14 -7.94
CA THR A 374 -5.80 8.70 -8.18
C THR A 374 -7.19 8.38 -8.72
N PHE A 375 -7.26 7.34 -9.53
CA PHE A 375 -8.51 6.89 -10.13
C PHE A 375 -9.55 6.51 -9.05
N LYS A 376 -10.66 7.27 -9.02
CA LYS A 376 -11.74 7.15 -8.00
C LYS A 376 -11.22 7.13 -6.56
N GLY A 377 -10.16 7.90 -6.26
CA GLY A 377 -9.59 7.96 -4.93
C GLY A 377 -8.99 6.64 -4.42
N SER A 378 -8.68 5.70 -5.31
CA SER A 378 -8.17 4.40 -4.92
C SER A 378 -6.65 4.44 -4.64
N TRP A 379 -6.22 3.77 -3.58
CA TRP A 379 -4.83 3.74 -3.13
C TRP A 379 -4.04 2.55 -3.68
N MET A 380 -4.74 1.47 -4.07
CA MET A 380 -4.16 0.27 -4.69
C MET A 380 -5.11 -0.31 -5.75
N SER A 381 -4.65 -1.34 -6.45
CA SER A 381 -5.48 -2.18 -7.31
C SER A 381 -5.76 -3.51 -6.62
N VAL A 382 -7.00 -3.96 -6.67
CA VAL A 382 -7.36 -5.29 -6.17
C VAL A 382 -6.90 -6.35 -7.17
N TRP A 383 -6.14 -7.30 -6.69
CA TRP A 383 -5.84 -8.52 -7.44
C TRP A 383 -6.77 -9.64 -7.00
N GLN A 384 -7.85 -9.82 -7.74
CA GLN A 384 -8.87 -10.83 -7.46
C GLN A 384 -8.40 -12.26 -7.78
N ALA A 385 -9.05 -13.24 -7.15
CA ALA A 385 -8.82 -14.65 -7.42
C ALA A 385 -9.11 -15.00 -8.89
N GLY A 386 -8.18 -15.74 -9.50
CA GLY A 386 -8.26 -16.10 -10.93
C GLY A 386 -7.96 -14.94 -11.88
N GLY A 387 -7.81 -13.71 -11.38
CA GLY A 387 -7.38 -12.57 -12.16
C GLY A 387 -5.94 -12.71 -12.63
N LYS A 388 -5.67 -12.32 -13.88
CA LYS A 388 -4.30 -12.31 -14.40
C LYS A 388 -3.48 -11.24 -13.68
N PHE A 389 -2.28 -11.60 -13.24
CA PHE A 389 -1.31 -10.60 -12.81
C PHE A 389 -1.03 -9.65 -13.97
N SER A 390 -1.21 -8.37 -13.76
CA SER A 390 -1.04 -7.34 -14.79
C SER A 390 0.11 -6.41 -14.43
N SER A 391 0.99 -6.22 -15.40
CA SER A 391 2.03 -5.19 -15.36
C SER A 391 1.96 -4.36 -16.63
N TYR A 392 2.34 -3.10 -16.52
CA TYR A 392 2.26 -2.13 -17.60
C TYR A 392 3.65 -1.54 -17.89
N PRO A 393 3.93 -1.16 -19.13
CA PRO A 393 5.26 -0.72 -19.51
C PRO A 393 5.64 0.62 -18.88
N SER A 394 6.90 0.75 -18.45
CA SER A 394 7.48 2.02 -17.99
C SER A 394 7.89 2.96 -19.11
N LYS A 395 7.73 2.57 -20.38
CA LYS A 395 8.05 3.37 -21.57
C LYS A 395 6.96 3.22 -22.62
N SER A 396 6.55 4.32 -23.23
CA SER A 396 5.68 4.30 -24.41
C SER A 396 6.39 3.67 -25.61
N LYS A 397 5.67 2.87 -26.39
CA LYS A 397 6.14 2.30 -27.66
C LYS A 397 5.82 3.19 -28.85
N THR A 398 4.81 4.07 -28.71
CA THR A 398 4.30 4.89 -29.80
C THR A 398 4.71 6.35 -29.69
N VAL A 399 5.12 6.82 -28.52
CA VAL A 399 5.54 8.21 -28.29
C VAL A 399 6.97 8.24 -27.76
N LYS A 400 7.88 8.83 -28.53
CA LYS A 400 9.27 9.03 -28.13
C LYS A 400 9.37 10.05 -27.01
N GLY A 401 10.16 9.73 -25.97
CA GLY A 401 10.36 10.60 -24.79
C GLY A 401 9.27 10.49 -23.72
N LEU A 402 8.27 9.59 -23.87
CA LEU A 402 7.24 9.37 -22.89
C LEU A 402 7.49 8.11 -22.05
N TYR A 403 7.50 8.28 -20.73
CA TYR A 403 7.73 7.22 -19.75
C TYR A 403 6.65 7.23 -18.65
N PHE A 404 6.47 6.10 -17.95
CA PHE A 404 5.49 5.92 -16.88
C PHE A 404 6.15 5.31 -15.64
N ALA A 405 5.88 5.90 -14.48
CA ALA A 405 6.45 5.49 -13.20
C ALA A 405 5.40 5.61 -12.08
N SER A 406 4.41 4.75 -12.10
CA SER A 406 3.28 4.83 -11.18
C SER A 406 3.17 3.60 -10.29
N GLN A 407 2.53 3.78 -9.15
CA GLN A 407 2.12 2.67 -8.28
C GLN A 407 1.24 1.61 -8.99
N ARG A 408 0.59 1.96 -10.13
CA ARG A 408 -0.23 1.05 -10.93
C ARG A 408 0.53 0.38 -12.07
N SER A 409 1.83 0.54 -12.12
CA SER A 409 2.64 -0.14 -13.15
C SER A 409 2.62 -1.66 -13.03
N ALA A 410 2.27 -2.21 -11.85
CA ALA A 410 1.95 -3.63 -11.65
C ALA A 410 0.96 -3.81 -10.51
N MET A 411 0.27 -4.96 -10.48
CA MET A 411 -0.62 -5.32 -9.37
C MET A 411 0.16 -5.91 -8.18
N PRO A 412 -0.31 -5.71 -6.94
CA PRO A 412 -1.45 -4.87 -6.56
C PRO A 412 -1.12 -3.38 -6.51
N GLY A 413 0.12 -2.97 -6.71
CA GLY A 413 0.56 -1.58 -6.65
C GLY A 413 1.30 -1.23 -5.36
N GLY A 414 1.22 0.04 -4.95
CA GLY A 414 1.85 0.56 -3.74
C GLY A 414 3.29 1.04 -3.94
N LEU A 415 3.92 1.44 -2.84
CA LEU A 415 5.26 2.05 -2.84
C LEU A 415 6.36 1.18 -3.50
N PRO A 416 6.40 -0.17 -3.28
CA PRO A 416 7.41 -1.01 -3.91
C PRO A 416 7.32 -1.00 -5.44
N ILE A 417 6.10 -1.03 -5.97
CA ILE A 417 5.86 -0.97 -7.42
C ILE A 417 6.19 0.44 -7.96
N ALA A 418 5.85 1.48 -7.22
CA ALA A 418 6.14 2.86 -7.63
C ALA A 418 7.65 3.09 -7.77
N VAL A 419 8.45 2.65 -6.79
CA VAL A 419 9.90 2.85 -6.82
C VAL A 419 10.59 2.01 -7.91
N ASP A 420 10.16 0.75 -8.12
CA ASP A 420 10.67 -0.07 -9.22
C ASP A 420 10.32 0.54 -10.59
N ALA A 421 9.08 1.00 -10.75
CA ALA A 421 8.65 1.68 -11.97
C ALA A 421 9.42 2.97 -12.23
N GLY A 422 9.72 3.76 -11.17
CA GLY A 422 10.58 4.94 -11.24
C GLY A 422 11.98 4.60 -11.71
N ARG A 423 12.61 3.59 -11.09
CA ARG A 423 13.94 3.09 -11.48
C ARG A 423 13.96 2.66 -12.95
N ARG A 424 12.98 1.87 -13.39
CA ARG A 424 12.86 1.41 -14.79
C ARG A 424 12.65 2.55 -15.77
N ALA A 425 11.82 3.54 -15.44
CA ALA A 425 11.59 4.72 -16.28
C ALA A 425 12.88 5.52 -16.45
N ALA A 426 13.64 5.75 -15.36
CA ALA A 426 14.93 6.40 -15.40
C ALA A 426 15.96 5.61 -16.23
N GLN A 427 16.01 4.29 -16.07
CA GLN A 427 16.88 3.41 -16.86
C GLN A 427 16.56 3.45 -18.36
N TYR A 428 15.26 3.45 -18.73
CA TYR A 428 14.84 3.62 -20.12
C TYR A 428 15.25 5.00 -20.67
N LEU A 429 15.07 6.06 -19.87
CA LEU A 429 15.47 7.42 -20.25
C LEU A 429 16.98 7.49 -20.50
N CYS A 430 17.80 6.94 -19.62
CA CYS A 430 19.27 6.89 -19.76
C CYS A 430 19.67 6.10 -21.00
N ARG A 431 19.11 4.90 -21.20
CA ARG A 431 19.40 4.07 -22.37
C ARG A 431 19.04 4.76 -23.68
N ASP A 432 17.85 5.36 -23.75
CA ASP A 432 17.34 5.99 -24.96
C ASP A 432 18.13 7.24 -25.36
N ASN A 433 18.80 7.88 -24.42
CA ASN A 433 19.66 9.05 -24.64
C ASN A 433 21.15 8.74 -24.54
N ASN A 434 21.51 7.44 -24.49
CA ASN A 434 22.90 6.97 -24.40
C ASN A 434 23.65 7.51 -23.16
N ILE A 435 22.94 7.79 -22.08
CA ILE A 435 23.45 8.25 -20.79
C ILE A 435 23.72 7.01 -19.91
N ARG A 436 24.83 7.04 -19.16
CA ARG A 436 25.13 5.99 -18.18
C ARG A 436 24.21 6.17 -16.95
N PHE A 437 23.63 5.08 -16.51
CA PHE A 437 22.87 5.02 -15.27
C PHE A 437 23.83 4.68 -14.13
N ASN A 438 23.92 5.56 -13.13
CA ASN A 438 24.82 5.42 -11.97
C ASN A 438 24.04 5.18 -10.69
#